data_cbebf9b0a1931825775b604755b63988
#
_entry.id   cbebf9b0a1931825775b604755b63988
#
_cell.length_a   1.000
_cell.length_b   1.000
_cell.length_c   1.000
_cell.angle_alpha   90.00
_cell.angle_beta   90.00
_cell.angle_gamma   90.00
#
_symmetry.space_group_name_H-M   'P 1'
#
loop_
_entity.id
_entity.type
_entity.pdbx_description
1 polymer ?
#
loop_
_entity_poly.entity_id
_entity_poly.type
_entity_poly.pdbx_seq_one_letter_code
_entity_poly.pdbx_strand_id
1 'polypeptide(L)'
;MKHFLLITIAAVLLVGCGKSVPEISIYDAAEKGDIAAVKQHIVAGTNVNGFLGGWSCLDRASHKGYIEIARFLIDNGANVNARIEGLFDHPGKSPLDYSTESKHKEISKFLRQHGAKTSEELDAV
;
A
#
# COMPACT_ATOMS: atom_id res chain seq x y z
N MET A 1 -3.00 -20.41 35.40
CA MET A 1 -3.02 -20.73 33.96
C MET A 1 -4.37 -20.42 33.30
N LYS A 2 -5.49 -20.83 33.90
CA LYS A 2 -6.84 -20.56 33.33
C LYS A 2 -7.17 -19.05 33.27
N HIS A 3 -6.66 -18.24 34.18
CA HIS A 3 -6.88 -16.79 34.19
C HIS A 3 -6.14 -16.05 33.07
N PHE A 4 -5.01 -16.57 32.60
CA PHE A 4 -4.26 -16.01 31.50
C PHE A 4 -5.01 -16.09 30.17
N LEU A 5 -5.70 -17.21 29.91
CA LEU A 5 -6.50 -17.43 28.71
C LEU A 5 -7.73 -16.52 28.68
N LEU A 6 -8.36 -16.30 29.84
CA LEU A 6 -9.53 -15.43 29.96
C LEU A 6 -9.17 -13.95 29.73
N ILE A 7 -8.01 -13.51 30.23
CA ILE A 7 -7.53 -12.12 30.03
C ILE A 7 -7.19 -11.89 28.56
N THR A 8 -6.59 -12.87 27.91
CA THR A 8 -6.22 -12.78 26.50
C THR A 8 -7.47 -12.72 25.60
N ILE A 9 -8.48 -13.52 25.90
CA ILE A 9 -9.74 -13.51 25.15
C ILE A 9 -10.49 -12.20 25.38
N ALA A 10 -10.53 -11.70 26.61
CA ALA A 10 -11.15 -10.42 26.92
C ALA A 10 -10.45 -9.25 26.23
N ALA A 11 -9.11 -9.26 26.17
CA ALA A 11 -8.32 -8.27 25.45
C ALA A 11 -8.59 -8.31 23.95
N VAL A 12 -8.69 -9.50 23.37
CA VAL A 12 -9.02 -9.68 21.95
C VAL A 12 -10.43 -9.19 21.63
N LEU A 13 -11.39 -9.46 22.50
CA LEU A 13 -12.77 -8.99 22.34
C LEU A 13 -12.88 -7.46 22.47
N LEU A 14 -12.13 -6.85 23.38
CA LEU A 14 -12.09 -5.40 23.56
C LEU A 14 -11.41 -4.71 22.35
N VAL A 15 -10.36 -5.31 21.82
CA VAL A 15 -9.68 -4.83 20.60
C VAL A 15 -10.59 -5.01 19.38
N GLY A 16 -11.42 -6.06 19.33
CA GLY A 16 -12.40 -6.28 18.25
C GLY A 16 -13.54 -5.26 18.21
N CYS A 17 -13.83 -4.58 19.32
CA CYS A 17 -14.84 -3.52 19.37
C CYS A 17 -14.31 -2.14 18.97
N GLY A 18 -12.99 -1.92 18.99
CA GLY A 18 -12.33 -0.72 18.51
C GLY A 18 -11.49 -1.07 17.29
N LYS A 19 -11.64 -0.32 16.21
CA LYS A 19 -10.77 -0.46 15.03
C LYS A 19 -9.34 -0.06 15.42
N SER A 20 -8.56 -1.02 15.93
CA SER A 20 -7.18 -0.78 16.29
C SER A 20 -6.32 -0.61 15.04
N VAL A 21 -5.55 0.45 15.01
CA VAL A 21 -4.55 0.68 13.97
C VAL A 21 -3.24 0.03 14.42
N PRO A 22 -2.52 -0.67 13.53
CA PRO A 22 -1.21 -1.20 13.87
C PRO A 22 -0.23 -0.11 14.35
N GLU A 23 0.74 -0.47 15.16
CA GLU A 23 1.77 0.47 15.65
C GLU A 23 2.66 0.99 14.52
N ILE A 24 2.90 0.17 13.50
CA ILE A 24 3.67 0.59 12.32
C ILE A 24 2.74 1.30 11.32
N SER A 25 3.26 2.28 10.59
CA SER A 25 2.48 2.98 9.57
C SER A 25 2.11 2.06 8.41
N ILE A 26 1.03 2.38 7.69
CA ILE A 26 0.65 1.64 6.48
C ILE A 26 1.78 1.67 5.44
N TYR A 27 2.56 2.74 5.40
CA TYR A 27 3.69 2.87 4.48
C TYR A 27 4.83 1.92 4.84
N ASP A 28 5.15 1.81 6.12
CA ASP A 28 6.17 0.87 6.60
C ASP A 28 5.71 -0.58 6.43
N ALA A 29 4.43 -0.85 6.66
CA ALA A 29 3.85 -2.16 6.41
C ALA A 29 3.96 -2.56 4.93
N ALA A 30 3.67 -1.64 4.01
CA ALA A 30 3.84 -1.86 2.57
C ALA A 30 5.30 -2.06 2.18
N GLU A 31 6.22 -1.30 2.79
CA GLU A 31 7.66 -1.40 2.55
C GLU A 31 8.24 -2.74 3.02
N LYS A 32 7.75 -3.25 4.15
CA LYS A 32 8.21 -4.49 4.75
C LYS A 32 7.52 -5.75 4.22
N GLY A 33 6.45 -5.59 3.45
CA GLY A 33 5.67 -6.71 2.97
C GLY A 33 4.69 -7.28 3.99
N ASP A 34 4.35 -6.51 5.03
CA ASP A 34 3.40 -6.92 6.07
C ASP A 34 1.96 -6.70 5.61
N ILE A 35 1.45 -7.67 4.86
CA ILE A 35 0.08 -7.59 4.33
C ILE A 35 -0.98 -7.58 5.42
N ALA A 36 -0.73 -8.25 6.55
CA ALA A 36 -1.69 -8.27 7.67
C ALA A 36 -1.86 -6.86 8.26
N ALA A 37 -0.76 -6.14 8.47
CA ALA A 37 -0.81 -4.76 8.94
C ALA A 37 -1.45 -3.82 7.91
N VAL A 38 -1.16 -3.99 6.62
CA VAL A 38 -1.81 -3.22 5.55
C VAL A 38 -3.32 -3.42 5.59
N LYS A 39 -3.78 -4.66 5.70
CA LYS A 39 -5.22 -4.97 5.80
C LYS A 39 -5.87 -4.33 7.02
N GLN A 40 -5.21 -4.37 8.18
CA GLN A 40 -5.71 -3.74 9.41
C GLN A 40 -5.85 -2.23 9.24
N HIS A 41 -4.88 -1.57 8.61
CA HIS A 41 -4.96 -0.14 8.31
C HIS A 41 -6.15 0.22 7.41
N ILE A 42 -6.37 -0.55 6.35
CA ILE A 42 -7.47 -0.32 5.43
C ILE A 42 -8.82 -0.53 6.12
N VAL A 43 -8.97 -1.59 6.91
CA VAL A 43 -10.19 -1.83 7.72
C VAL A 43 -10.42 -0.71 8.73
N ALA A 44 -9.36 -0.14 9.30
CA ALA A 44 -9.45 0.99 10.21
C ALA A 44 -9.79 2.32 9.52
N GLY A 45 -9.84 2.35 8.19
CA GLY A 45 -10.20 3.54 7.42
C GLY A 45 -9.02 4.44 7.04
N THR A 46 -7.80 3.94 7.12
CA THR A 46 -6.62 4.68 6.69
C THR A 46 -6.69 4.99 5.19
N ASN A 47 -6.33 6.22 4.81
CA ASN A 47 -6.33 6.62 3.40
C ASN A 47 -5.32 5.82 2.59
N VAL A 48 -5.83 5.02 1.63
CA VAL A 48 -5.01 4.19 0.75
C VAL A 48 -4.18 5.00 -0.25
N ASN A 49 -4.59 6.24 -0.53
CA ASN A 49 -3.98 7.12 -1.54
C ASN A 49 -3.08 8.21 -0.96
N GLY A 50 -2.72 8.13 0.32
CA GLY A 50 -1.77 9.04 0.92
C GLY A 50 -0.34 8.82 0.45
N PHE A 51 0.51 9.80 0.71
CA PHE A 51 1.94 9.76 0.42
C PHE A 51 2.75 10.01 1.68
N LEU A 52 3.88 9.34 1.79
CA LEU A 52 4.88 9.60 2.83
C LEU A 52 6.27 9.58 2.16
N GLY A 53 7.00 10.68 2.31
CA GLY A 53 8.31 10.82 1.69
C GLY A 53 8.28 10.75 0.15
N GLY A 54 7.17 11.15 -0.46
CA GLY A 54 6.99 11.12 -1.91
C GLY A 54 6.49 9.80 -2.49
N TRP A 55 6.22 8.80 -1.63
CA TRP A 55 5.83 7.46 -2.06
C TRP A 55 4.47 7.09 -1.49
N SER A 56 3.59 6.57 -2.35
CA SER A 56 2.34 5.93 -1.91
C SER A 56 2.61 4.49 -1.43
N CYS A 57 1.62 3.88 -0.78
CA CYS A 57 1.72 2.46 -0.44
C CYS A 57 1.86 1.57 -1.68
N LEU A 58 1.15 1.93 -2.76
CA LEU A 58 1.24 1.18 -4.02
C LEU A 58 2.63 1.33 -4.67
N ASP A 59 3.26 2.50 -4.58
CA ASP A 59 4.64 2.70 -5.04
C ASP A 59 5.60 1.77 -4.32
N ARG A 60 5.49 1.68 -3.00
CA ARG A 60 6.34 0.83 -2.17
C ARG A 60 6.17 -0.66 -2.51
N ALA A 61 4.92 -1.11 -2.61
CA ALA A 61 4.61 -2.48 -3.01
C ALA A 61 5.13 -2.80 -4.42
N SER A 62 5.00 -1.85 -5.35
CA SER A 62 5.47 -1.98 -6.74
C SER A 62 6.99 -2.04 -6.83
N HIS A 63 7.67 -1.19 -6.06
CA HIS A 63 9.13 -1.17 -6.00
C HIS A 63 9.71 -2.44 -5.39
N LYS A 64 9.06 -2.98 -4.36
CA LYS A 64 9.50 -4.18 -3.64
C LYS A 64 9.06 -5.50 -4.29
N GLY A 65 8.09 -5.47 -5.19
CA GLY A 65 7.58 -6.68 -5.83
C GLY A 65 6.51 -7.42 -5.03
N TYR A 66 5.84 -6.76 -4.11
CA TYR A 66 4.80 -7.37 -3.26
C TYR A 66 3.45 -7.36 -3.96
N ILE A 67 3.23 -8.34 -4.84
CA ILE A 67 2.03 -8.41 -5.67
C ILE A 67 0.74 -8.54 -4.87
N GLU A 68 0.75 -9.30 -3.78
CA GLU A 68 -0.43 -9.47 -2.91
C GLU A 68 -0.85 -8.14 -2.28
N ILE A 69 0.11 -7.34 -1.84
CA ILE A 69 -0.16 -6.00 -1.28
C ILE A 69 -0.67 -5.08 -2.38
N ALA A 70 -0.01 -5.05 -3.54
CA ALA A 70 -0.45 -4.24 -4.68
C ALA A 70 -1.89 -4.57 -5.08
N ARG A 71 -2.22 -5.84 -5.19
CA ARG A 71 -3.57 -6.33 -5.49
C ARG A 71 -4.58 -5.84 -4.45
N PHE A 72 -4.28 -6.04 -3.18
CA PHE A 72 -5.16 -5.62 -2.09
C PHE A 72 -5.38 -4.11 -2.07
N LEU A 73 -4.34 -3.32 -2.27
CA LEU A 73 -4.44 -1.87 -2.33
C LEU A 73 -5.34 -1.41 -3.48
N ILE A 74 -5.17 -1.98 -4.67
CA ILE A 74 -5.98 -1.64 -5.85
C ILE A 74 -7.43 -2.04 -5.66
N ASP A 75 -7.70 -3.23 -5.09
CA ASP A 75 -9.05 -3.68 -4.76
C ASP A 75 -9.75 -2.75 -3.76
N ASN A 76 -9.00 -2.02 -2.96
CA ASN A 76 -9.50 -1.05 -1.98
C ASN A 76 -9.35 0.41 -2.42
N GLY A 77 -9.24 0.65 -3.71
CA GLY A 77 -9.32 1.99 -4.29
C GLY A 77 -8.00 2.74 -4.45
N ALA A 78 -6.86 2.05 -4.37
CA ALA A 78 -5.59 2.69 -4.67
C ALA A 78 -5.56 3.19 -6.13
N ASN A 79 -5.09 4.42 -6.31
CA ASN A 79 -4.93 5.00 -7.63
C ASN A 79 -3.69 4.39 -8.31
N VAL A 80 -3.91 3.62 -9.37
CA VAL A 80 -2.83 2.94 -10.12
C VAL A 80 -1.86 3.92 -10.81
N ASN A 81 -2.27 5.16 -10.98
CA ASN A 81 -1.49 6.24 -11.59
C ASN A 81 -1.13 7.34 -10.59
N ALA A 82 -1.19 7.04 -9.29
CA ALA A 82 -0.83 7.99 -8.24
C ALA A 82 0.63 8.45 -8.42
N ARG A 83 0.85 9.76 -8.40
CA ARG A 83 2.16 10.36 -8.37
C ARG A 83 2.07 11.71 -7.70
N ILE A 84 3.15 12.16 -7.09
CA ILE A 84 3.23 13.51 -6.56
C ILE A 84 3.61 14.46 -7.70
N GLU A 85 2.78 15.46 -7.90
CA GLU A 85 3.05 16.53 -8.86
C GLU A 85 3.58 17.76 -8.12
N GLY A 86 4.58 18.40 -8.68
CA GLY A 86 5.00 19.74 -8.26
C GLY A 86 5.86 19.86 -7.01
N LEU A 87 6.36 18.78 -6.44
CA LEU A 87 7.26 18.85 -5.28
C LEU A 87 8.75 19.00 -5.64
N PHE A 88 9.10 18.68 -6.87
CA PHE A 88 10.47 18.79 -7.41
C PHE A 88 10.35 19.14 -8.89
N ASP A 89 11.44 19.62 -9.49
CA ASP A 89 11.51 19.97 -10.92
C ASP A 89 11.17 18.81 -11.87
N HIS A 90 10.81 17.65 -11.32
CA HIS A 90 10.42 16.47 -12.08
C HIS A 90 9.06 15.96 -11.59
N PRO A 91 8.18 15.58 -12.51
CA PRO A 91 6.96 14.88 -12.14
C PRO A 91 7.32 13.58 -11.40
N GLY A 92 6.56 13.27 -10.35
CA GLY A 92 6.79 12.06 -9.59
C GLY A 92 6.62 10.80 -10.45
N LYS A 93 7.30 9.75 -10.06
CA LYS A 93 7.16 8.44 -10.72
C LYS A 93 5.82 7.82 -10.41
N SER A 94 5.27 7.09 -11.37
CA SER A 94 4.07 6.27 -11.18
C SER A 94 4.42 4.90 -10.57
N PRO A 95 3.44 4.18 -10.00
CA PRO A 95 3.67 2.80 -9.54
C PRO A 95 4.26 1.88 -10.61
N LEU A 96 3.85 2.06 -11.87
CA LEU A 96 4.37 1.29 -12.98
C LEU A 96 5.86 1.57 -13.24
N ASP A 97 6.30 2.83 -13.10
CA ASP A 97 7.72 3.18 -13.22
C ASP A 97 8.55 2.43 -12.17
N TYR A 98 8.09 2.42 -10.91
CA TYR A 98 8.79 1.73 -9.83
C TYR A 98 8.90 0.22 -10.07
N SER A 99 7.83 -0.42 -10.50
CA SER A 99 7.85 -1.86 -10.78
C SER A 99 8.73 -2.21 -11.98
N THR A 100 8.75 -1.37 -13.01
CA THR A 100 9.55 -1.56 -14.21
C THR A 100 11.05 -1.37 -13.93
N GLU A 101 11.40 -0.31 -13.23
CA GLU A 101 12.80 -0.04 -12.83
C GLU A 101 13.35 -1.13 -11.92
N SER A 102 12.51 -1.66 -11.03
CA SER A 102 12.87 -2.75 -10.13
C SER A 102 12.77 -4.14 -10.78
N LYS A 103 12.39 -4.19 -12.06
CA LYS A 103 12.29 -5.42 -12.87
C LYS A 103 11.26 -6.44 -12.35
N HIS A 104 10.22 -5.96 -11.67
CA HIS A 104 9.11 -6.79 -11.19
C HIS A 104 8.05 -6.95 -12.29
N LYS A 105 8.30 -7.87 -13.22
CA LYS A 105 7.49 -8.07 -14.43
C LYS A 105 6.04 -8.45 -14.13
N GLU A 106 5.82 -9.26 -13.10
CA GLU A 106 4.47 -9.71 -12.72
C GLU A 106 3.61 -8.55 -12.24
N ILE A 107 4.17 -7.70 -11.36
CA ILE A 107 3.49 -6.49 -10.90
C ILE A 107 3.28 -5.51 -12.05
N SER A 108 4.27 -5.30 -12.90
CA SER A 108 4.14 -4.41 -14.06
C SER A 108 2.99 -4.85 -14.96
N LYS A 109 2.89 -6.14 -15.25
CA LYS A 109 1.78 -6.71 -16.02
C LYS A 109 0.44 -6.51 -15.31
N PHE A 110 0.38 -6.79 -14.01
CA PHE A 110 -0.82 -6.62 -13.21
C PHE A 110 -1.28 -5.15 -13.20
N LEU A 111 -0.35 -4.22 -12.99
CA LEU A 111 -0.64 -2.78 -13.01
C LEU A 111 -1.18 -2.34 -14.39
N ARG A 112 -0.56 -2.80 -15.47
CA ARG A 112 -1.04 -2.52 -16.85
C ARG A 112 -2.46 -3.01 -17.08
N GLN A 113 -2.81 -4.19 -16.56
CA GLN A 113 -4.17 -4.72 -16.66
C GLN A 113 -5.20 -3.85 -15.93
N HIS A 114 -4.77 -3.06 -14.96
CA HIS A 114 -5.61 -2.11 -14.21
C HIS A 114 -5.49 -0.66 -14.70
N GLY A 115 -4.95 -0.45 -15.90
CA GLY A 115 -4.88 0.87 -16.51
C GLY A 115 -3.68 1.72 -16.09
N ALA A 116 -2.67 1.11 -15.47
CA ALA A 116 -1.47 1.84 -15.08
C ALA A 116 -0.68 2.33 -16.31
N LYS A 117 -0.12 3.52 -16.17
CA LYS A 117 0.72 4.18 -17.17
C LYS A 117 2.04 4.61 -16.53
N THR A 118 3.09 4.70 -17.33
CA THR A 118 4.34 5.32 -16.88
C THR A 118 4.14 6.82 -16.71
N SER A 119 5.04 7.47 -15.97
CA SER A 119 5.02 8.93 -15.84
C SER A 119 5.17 9.60 -17.21
N GLU A 120 6.01 9.07 -18.08
CA GLU A 120 6.17 9.55 -19.45
C GLU A 120 4.86 9.48 -20.25
N GLU A 121 4.13 8.38 -20.17
CA GLU A 121 2.81 8.21 -20.82
C GLU A 121 1.75 9.16 -20.23
N LEU A 122 1.81 9.41 -18.93
CA LEU A 122 0.89 10.35 -18.26
C LEU A 122 1.14 11.79 -18.68
N ASP A 123 2.41 12.15 -18.92
CA ASP A 123 2.81 13.48 -19.33
C ASP A 123 2.55 13.75 -20.83
N ALA A 124 2.42 12.71 -21.63
CA ALA A 124 2.19 12.80 -23.07
C ALA A 124 0.75 13.17 -23.48
N VAL A 125 -0.14 13.33 -22.53
CA VAL A 125 -1.58 13.62 -22.77
C VAL A 125 -1.84 15.12 -22.89
#